data_3b11872bbc575742e339daaa24f99367
#
_entry.id   3b11872bbc575742e339daaa24f99367
#
_cell.length_a   1.000
_cell.length_b   1.000
_cell.length_c   1.000
_cell.angle_alpha   90.00
_cell.angle_beta   90.00
_cell.angle_gamma   90.00
#
_symmetry.space_group_name_H-M   'P 1'
#
loop_
_entity.id
_entity.type
_entity.pdbx_description
1 polymer ?
#
loop_
_entity_poly.entity_id
_entity_poly.type
_entity_poly.pdbx_seq_one_letter_code
_entity_poly.pdbx_strand_id
1 'polypeptide(L)'
;MTTDDSAAPAVAISNGSVALGGRPVLRRIDLDVAAGEFVALMGANGSGKSTLVRALVGLRPLVAGEVRLFGTPLDQFDDWCRIGYVPQRATAAAGVPASVWEVVAAGRLTRRRLLRPLSRADRAAIHDALEIVGLADRRREAVSNLSGGQQQRVLIARALAGEPELFFLDEPTAGVDLPNQQVLAATLAQLKSRGATIVLVAHELGPLAPLVDRAVVLRDGRTVYDGAPLADHEVHQPWFAEPHTHHHHDAAPKPTDHVPHVGSPVDRPRGEHR
;
A
#
# COMPACT_ATOMS: atom_id res chain seq x y z
N MET A 1 -0.82 31.86 25.64
CA MET A 1 -1.22 31.51 24.26
C MET A 1 0.05 31.20 23.52
N THR A 2 0.59 30.00 23.73
CA THR A 2 1.79 29.48 23.04
C THR A 2 1.29 28.93 21.71
N THR A 3 1.53 29.64 20.61
CA THR A 3 1.46 29.08 19.27
C THR A 3 2.51 27.99 19.20
N ASP A 4 2.04 26.73 19.24
CA ASP A 4 2.85 25.56 18.93
C ASP A 4 3.27 25.73 17.45
N ASP A 5 4.57 26.02 17.24
CA ASP A 5 5.18 26.14 15.91
C ASP A 5 5.45 24.73 15.36
N SER A 6 4.39 23.90 15.38
CA SER A 6 4.42 22.56 14.79
C SER A 6 4.44 22.74 13.28
N ALA A 7 5.56 22.39 12.65
CA ALA A 7 5.67 22.34 11.20
C ALA A 7 4.48 21.57 10.60
N ALA A 8 3.91 22.09 9.51
CA ALA A 8 2.76 21.45 8.86
C ALA A 8 3.08 19.98 8.53
N PRO A 9 2.15 19.04 8.76
CA PRO A 9 2.37 17.64 8.44
C PRO A 9 2.69 17.44 6.94
N ALA A 10 3.53 16.45 6.64
CA ALA A 10 3.90 16.12 5.26
C ALA A 10 2.67 15.68 4.46
N VAL A 11 1.73 15.00 5.11
CA VAL A 11 0.41 14.68 4.55
C VAL A 11 -0.63 14.66 5.66
N ALA A 12 -1.82 15.21 5.37
CA ALA A 12 -2.97 15.14 6.24
C ALA A 12 -4.24 14.84 5.42
N ILE A 13 -5.14 14.06 6.00
CA ILE A 13 -6.50 13.86 5.51
C ILE A 13 -7.47 14.09 6.67
N SER A 14 -8.49 14.91 6.46
CA SER A 14 -9.50 15.25 7.46
C SER A 14 -10.87 14.83 6.96
N ASN A 15 -11.57 14.00 7.77
CA ASN A 15 -12.92 13.49 7.49
C ASN A 15 -13.05 12.84 6.09
N GLY A 16 -11.95 12.20 5.63
CA GLY A 16 -11.80 11.67 4.28
C GLY A 16 -12.71 10.47 4.01
N SER A 17 -13.53 10.55 2.96
CA SER A 17 -14.40 9.46 2.55
C SER A 17 -14.25 9.19 1.05
N VAL A 18 -14.22 7.90 0.68
CA VAL A 18 -14.10 7.44 -0.71
C VAL A 18 -15.16 6.39 -1.00
N ALA A 19 -15.81 6.49 -2.16
CA ALA A 19 -16.72 5.46 -2.67
C ALA A 19 -16.25 4.94 -4.03
N LEU A 20 -16.43 3.65 -4.29
CA LEU A 20 -16.16 3.00 -5.56
C LEU A 20 -17.45 2.35 -6.08
N GLY A 21 -17.91 2.79 -7.26
CA GLY A 21 -19.17 2.32 -7.82
C GLY A 21 -20.38 2.51 -6.88
N GLY A 22 -20.42 3.62 -6.15
CA GLY A 22 -21.46 3.93 -5.16
C GLY A 22 -21.32 3.21 -3.81
N ARG A 23 -20.34 2.31 -3.66
CA ARG A 23 -20.09 1.62 -2.38
C ARG A 23 -19.04 2.37 -1.56
N PRO A 24 -19.30 2.73 -0.28
CA PRO A 24 -18.31 3.39 0.55
C PRO A 24 -17.16 2.43 0.89
N VAL A 25 -15.93 2.85 0.59
CA VAL A 25 -14.69 2.12 0.86
C VAL A 25 -13.93 2.74 2.02
N LEU A 26 -13.86 4.07 2.08
CA LEU A 26 -13.31 4.80 3.23
C LEU A 26 -14.41 5.66 3.85
N ARG A 27 -14.41 5.75 5.18
CA ARG A 27 -15.48 6.38 5.96
C ARG A 27 -14.91 7.27 7.04
N ARG A 28 -14.85 8.57 6.78
CA ARG A 28 -14.38 9.60 7.73
C ARG A 28 -13.01 9.25 8.30
N ILE A 29 -12.03 9.09 7.43
CA ILE A 29 -10.64 8.88 7.83
C ILE A 29 -10.05 10.22 8.23
N ASP A 30 -9.44 10.25 9.40
CA ASP A 30 -8.55 11.30 9.87
C ASP A 30 -7.17 10.69 10.05
N LEU A 31 -6.14 11.32 9.45
CA LEU A 31 -4.74 10.91 9.52
C LEU A 31 -3.88 12.12 9.22
N ASP A 32 -2.87 12.36 10.01
CA ASP A 32 -1.76 13.26 9.74
C ASP A 32 -0.45 12.49 9.85
N VAL A 33 0.54 12.84 9.04
CA VAL A 33 1.88 12.26 9.08
C VAL A 33 2.88 13.40 9.15
N ALA A 34 3.67 13.41 10.20
CA ALA A 34 4.69 14.42 10.40
C ALA A 34 5.85 14.27 9.40
N ALA A 35 6.57 15.37 9.12
CA ALA A 35 7.78 15.29 8.31
C ALA A 35 8.83 14.40 8.98
N GLY A 36 9.45 13.50 8.22
CA GLY A 36 10.43 12.53 8.70
C GLY A 36 9.85 11.32 9.43
N GLU A 37 8.52 11.23 9.60
CA GLU A 37 7.86 10.09 10.25
C GLU A 37 7.74 8.88 9.31
N PHE A 38 7.91 7.68 9.86
CA PHE A 38 7.65 6.42 9.16
C PHE A 38 6.37 5.78 9.70
N VAL A 39 5.28 5.91 8.96
CA VAL A 39 3.96 5.36 9.30
C VAL A 39 3.67 4.09 8.53
N ALA A 40 3.24 3.04 9.23
CA ALA A 40 2.73 1.81 8.63
C ALA A 40 1.20 1.81 8.61
N LEU A 41 0.60 1.70 7.43
CA LEU A 41 -0.84 1.47 7.24
C LEU A 41 -1.09 -0.03 7.17
N MET A 42 -1.76 -0.58 8.18
CA MET A 42 -1.98 -2.01 8.36
C MET A 42 -3.48 -2.37 8.33
N GLY A 43 -3.78 -3.67 8.33
CA GLY A 43 -5.15 -4.19 8.32
C GLY A 43 -5.39 -5.25 7.26
N ALA A 44 -6.54 -5.93 7.31
CA ALA A 44 -6.90 -7.02 6.41
C ALA A 44 -7.00 -6.58 4.94
N ASN A 45 -6.99 -7.55 4.02
CA ASN A 45 -7.25 -7.28 2.60
C ASN A 45 -8.67 -6.70 2.44
N GLY A 46 -8.79 -5.67 1.61
CA GLY A 46 -10.07 -4.97 1.41
C GLY A 46 -10.41 -3.92 2.47
N SER A 47 -9.59 -3.70 3.51
CA SER A 47 -9.84 -2.69 4.55
C SER A 47 -9.77 -1.24 4.05
N GLY A 48 -9.24 -1.01 2.84
CA GLY A 48 -9.16 0.32 2.24
C GLY A 48 -7.76 0.94 2.16
N LYS A 49 -6.70 0.27 2.61
CA LYS A 49 -5.31 0.80 2.66
C LYS A 49 -4.83 1.40 1.34
N SER A 50 -4.83 0.61 0.26
CA SER A 50 -4.40 1.09 -1.07
C SER A 50 -5.35 2.17 -1.63
N THR A 51 -6.63 2.15 -1.24
CA THR A 51 -7.58 3.21 -1.59
C THR A 51 -7.23 4.51 -0.88
N LEU A 52 -6.85 4.43 0.41
CA LEU A 52 -6.39 5.59 1.17
C LEU A 52 -5.13 6.19 0.54
N VAL A 53 -4.09 5.37 0.29
CA VAL A 53 -2.86 5.86 -0.36
C VAL A 53 -3.18 6.53 -1.71
N ARG A 54 -4.03 5.91 -2.54
CA ARG A 54 -4.43 6.51 -3.84
C ARG A 54 -5.21 7.81 -3.68
N ALA A 55 -5.98 7.97 -2.61
CA ALA A 55 -6.64 9.24 -2.31
C ALA A 55 -5.63 10.31 -1.88
N LEU A 56 -4.67 9.96 -1.02
CA LEU A 56 -3.62 10.87 -0.55
C LEU A 56 -2.72 11.39 -1.68
N VAL A 57 -2.48 10.58 -2.72
CA VAL A 57 -1.68 10.99 -3.90
C VAL A 57 -2.55 11.51 -5.06
N GLY A 58 -3.82 11.81 -4.84
CA GLY A 58 -4.71 12.39 -5.86
C GLY A 58 -5.18 11.44 -6.97
N LEU A 59 -4.85 10.14 -6.89
CA LEU A 59 -5.28 9.14 -7.87
C LEU A 59 -6.74 8.67 -7.68
N ARG A 60 -7.37 9.05 -6.56
CA ARG A 60 -8.77 8.80 -6.26
C ARG A 60 -9.40 10.04 -5.61
N PRO A 61 -10.51 10.55 -6.15
CA PRO A 61 -11.19 11.68 -5.54
C PRO A 61 -11.87 11.25 -4.23
N LEU A 62 -11.90 12.18 -3.28
CA LEU A 62 -12.75 12.08 -2.10
C LEU A 62 -14.20 12.39 -2.48
N VAL A 63 -15.15 11.73 -1.82
CA VAL A 63 -16.58 12.12 -1.84
C VAL A 63 -16.91 13.09 -0.71
N ALA A 64 -16.09 13.13 0.34
CA ALA A 64 -16.15 14.10 1.44
C ALA A 64 -14.77 14.19 2.12
N GLY A 65 -14.51 15.31 2.79
CA GLY A 65 -13.25 15.59 3.48
C GLY A 65 -12.24 16.31 2.59
N GLU A 66 -11.04 16.47 3.11
CA GLU A 66 -9.95 17.21 2.47
C GLU A 66 -8.63 16.46 2.66
N VAL A 67 -7.75 16.53 1.65
CA VAL A 67 -6.34 16.11 1.75
C VAL A 67 -5.45 17.34 1.59
N ARG A 68 -4.41 17.42 2.42
CA ARG A 68 -3.34 18.41 2.33
C ARG A 68 -2.00 17.71 2.22
N LEU A 69 -1.16 18.22 1.33
CA LEU A 69 0.24 17.81 1.17
C LEU A 69 1.13 18.99 1.54
N PHE A 70 2.00 18.83 2.54
CA PHE A 70 2.85 19.90 3.07
C PHE A 70 2.06 21.18 3.39
N GLY A 71 0.87 21.02 3.98
CA GLY A 71 -0.04 22.11 4.32
C GLY A 71 -0.89 22.66 3.16
N THR A 72 -0.57 22.31 1.90
CA THR A 72 -1.30 22.77 0.70
C THR A 72 -2.47 21.83 0.39
N PRO A 73 -3.71 22.32 0.16
CA PRO A 73 -4.81 21.49 -0.31
C PRO A 73 -4.47 20.75 -1.61
N LEU A 74 -4.93 19.51 -1.75
CA LEU A 74 -4.56 18.62 -2.85
C LEU A 74 -4.93 19.16 -4.24
N ASP A 75 -6.02 19.89 -4.35
CA ASP A 75 -6.49 20.55 -5.58
C ASP A 75 -5.64 21.76 -6.00
N GLN A 76 -4.81 22.28 -5.09
CA GLN A 76 -3.88 23.38 -5.31
C GLN A 76 -2.42 22.94 -5.30
N PHE A 77 -2.17 21.64 -5.07
CA PHE A 77 -0.82 21.12 -4.95
C PHE A 77 -0.23 20.82 -6.33
N ASP A 78 0.90 21.44 -6.66
CA ASP A 78 1.60 21.31 -7.93
C ASP A 78 3.04 20.74 -7.80
N ASP A 79 3.58 20.69 -6.58
CA ASP A 79 4.94 20.22 -6.27
C ASP A 79 5.08 18.67 -6.25
N TRP A 80 4.50 18.01 -7.25
CA TRP A 80 4.48 16.53 -7.35
C TRP A 80 5.86 15.88 -7.38
N CYS A 81 6.92 16.64 -7.65
CA CYS A 81 8.29 16.14 -7.55
C CYS A 81 8.71 15.81 -6.10
N ARG A 82 8.00 16.34 -5.09
CA ARG A 82 8.21 16.03 -3.67
C ARG A 82 7.59 14.72 -3.25
N ILE A 83 6.78 14.08 -4.10
CA ILE A 83 6.05 12.85 -3.81
C ILE A 83 6.63 11.68 -4.60
N GLY A 84 7.00 10.61 -3.92
CA GLY A 84 7.36 9.32 -4.48
C GLY A 84 6.26 8.29 -4.25
N TYR A 85 5.73 7.68 -5.32
CA TYR A 85 4.73 6.63 -5.19
C TYR A 85 5.19 5.33 -5.84
N VAL A 86 5.20 4.26 -5.05
CA VAL A 86 5.51 2.89 -5.47
C VAL A 86 4.25 2.04 -5.32
N PRO A 87 3.56 1.68 -6.42
CA PRO A 87 2.35 0.87 -6.38
C PRO A 87 2.66 -0.60 -6.10
N GLN A 88 1.66 -1.34 -5.59
CA GLN A 88 1.73 -2.77 -5.25
C GLN A 88 2.13 -3.66 -6.45
N ARG A 89 1.63 -3.37 -7.64
CA ARG A 89 1.98 -4.09 -8.87
C ARG A 89 2.55 -3.13 -9.88
N ALA A 90 3.77 -3.39 -10.24
CA ALA A 90 4.35 -2.77 -11.40
C ALA A 90 3.98 -3.56 -12.64
N THR A 91 3.03 -3.08 -13.37
CA THR A 91 2.92 -3.35 -14.80
C THR A 91 4.05 -2.66 -15.59
N ALA A 92 5.13 -2.27 -14.91
CA ALA A 92 6.28 -1.59 -15.52
C ALA A 92 6.98 -2.45 -16.60
N ALA A 93 6.72 -3.77 -16.59
CA ALA A 93 7.27 -4.69 -17.58
C ALA A 93 6.20 -5.29 -18.52
N ALA A 94 4.95 -4.81 -18.49
CA ALA A 94 3.90 -5.36 -19.36
C ALA A 94 4.15 -4.98 -20.83
N GLY A 95 5.04 -5.73 -21.47
CA GLY A 95 5.20 -5.74 -22.93
C GLY A 95 6.08 -4.67 -23.55
N VAL A 96 6.60 -3.69 -22.79
CA VAL A 96 7.56 -2.72 -23.31
C VAL A 96 8.98 -3.13 -22.86
N PRO A 97 9.90 -3.46 -23.79
CA PRO A 97 11.29 -3.74 -23.43
C PRO A 97 11.96 -2.44 -23.00
N ALA A 98 12.04 -2.23 -21.67
CA ALA A 98 12.75 -1.11 -21.08
C ALA A 98 13.87 -1.62 -20.20
N SER A 99 15.03 -0.96 -20.26
CA SER A 99 16.14 -1.22 -19.36
C SER A 99 15.86 -0.68 -17.97
N VAL A 100 16.56 -1.23 -16.98
CA VAL A 100 16.54 -0.73 -15.59
C VAL A 100 16.80 0.79 -15.55
N TRP A 101 17.82 1.24 -16.30
CA TRP A 101 18.16 2.67 -16.40
C TRP A 101 16.99 3.52 -16.91
N GLU A 102 16.31 3.10 -17.97
CA GLU A 102 15.19 3.85 -18.56
C GLU A 102 14.01 3.96 -17.61
N VAL A 103 13.68 2.86 -16.91
CA VAL A 103 12.60 2.87 -15.91
C VAL A 103 12.95 3.81 -14.76
N VAL A 104 14.19 3.77 -14.23
CA VAL A 104 14.61 4.65 -13.14
C VAL A 104 14.70 6.10 -13.61
N ALA A 105 15.18 6.35 -14.83
CA ALA A 105 15.25 7.68 -15.43
C ALA A 105 13.86 8.35 -15.57
N ALA A 106 12.79 7.55 -15.72
CA ALA A 106 11.44 8.08 -15.73
C ALA A 106 11.04 8.78 -14.40
N GLY A 107 11.70 8.43 -13.28
CA GLY A 107 11.54 9.13 -12.00
C GLY A 107 11.94 10.62 -12.04
N ARG A 108 12.77 11.01 -13.01
CA ARG A 108 13.17 12.43 -13.19
C ARG A 108 12.18 13.27 -13.99
N LEU A 109 11.14 12.66 -14.59
CA LEU A 109 10.22 13.37 -15.49
C LEU A 109 9.49 14.53 -14.81
N THR A 110 9.16 14.41 -13.52
CA THR A 110 8.49 15.48 -12.75
C THR A 110 9.38 16.69 -12.50
N ARG A 111 10.73 16.52 -12.56
CA ARG A 111 11.71 17.58 -12.32
C ARG A 111 12.25 18.19 -13.61
N ARG A 112 11.94 17.58 -14.76
CA ARG A 112 12.52 17.98 -16.06
C ARG A 112 11.54 18.81 -16.87
N ARG A 113 12.10 19.78 -17.61
CA ARG A 113 11.36 20.42 -18.69
C ARG A 113 11.18 19.44 -19.83
N LEU A 114 10.01 19.42 -20.44
CA LEU A 114 9.68 18.61 -21.60
C LEU A 114 10.74 18.77 -22.69
N LEU A 115 11.13 17.68 -23.34
CA LEU A 115 12.08 17.60 -24.46
C LEU A 115 13.56 17.94 -24.13
N ARG A 116 13.92 18.22 -22.87
CA ARG A 116 15.34 18.39 -22.53
C ARG A 116 16.01 17.03 -22.27
N PRO A 117 17.27 16.83 -22.73
CA PRO A 117 18.04 15.64 -22.39
C PRO A 117 18.33 15.61 -20.88
N LEU A 118 18.69 14.40 -20.35
CA LEU A 118 19.13 14.23 -18.97
C LEU A 118 20.35 15.09 -18.67
N SER A 119 20.26 15.97 -17.68
CA SER A 119 21.38 16.75 -17.19
C SER A 119 22.41 15.86 -16.47
N ARG A 120 23.55 16.44 -16.11
CA ARG A 120 24.56 15.74 -15.28
C ARG A 120 23.98 15.40 -13.89
N ALA A 121 23.22 16.30 -13.28
CA ALA A 121 22.56 16.07 -12.01
C ALA A 121 21.51 14.96 -12.08
N ASP A 122 20.69 14.90 -13.16
CA ASP A 122 19.74 13.81 -13.36
C ASP A 122 20.42 12.46 -13.44
N ARG A 123 21.54 12.37 -14.17
CA ARG A 123 22.29 11.13 -14.29
C ARG A 123 22.92 10.70 -12.98
N ALA A 124 23.39 11.64 -12.16
CA ALA A 124 23.89 11.36 -10.82
C ALA A 124 22.77 10.81 -9.93
N ALA A 125 21.60 11.48 -9.86
CA ALA A 125 20.47 11.02 -9.06
C ALA A 125 19.96 9.62 -9.48
N ILE A 126 19.95 9.31 -10.78
CA ILE A 126 19.63 7.98 -11.29
C ILE A 126 20.65 6.94 -10.82
N HIS A 127 21.94 7.28 -10.90
CA HIS A 127 23.03 6.40 -10.48
C HIS A 127 22.93 6.12 -8.97
N ASP A 128 22.80 7.17 -8.17
CA ASP A 128 22.68 7.08 -6.71
C ASP A 128 21.46 6.23 -6.30
N ALA A 129 20.33 6.40 -6.98
CA ALA A 129 19.13 5.59 -6.74
C ALA A 129 19.38 4.10 -7.05
N LEU A 130 20.13 3.79 -8.12
CA LEU A 130 20.50 2.41 -8.48
C LEU A 130 21.50 1.79 -7.50
N GLU A 131 22.46 2.57 -7.00
CA GLU A 131 23.42 2.15 -5.96
C GLU A 131 22.67 1.81 -4.65
N ILE A 132 21.75 2.68 -4.20
CA ILE A 132 20.96 2.50 -2.98
C ILE A 132 20.18 1.18 -2.99
N VAL A 133 19.61 0.80 -4.15
CA VAL A 133 18.85 -0.45 -4.26
C VAL A 133 19.70 -1.65 -4.71
N GLY A 134 21.01 -1.49 -4.90
CA GLY A 134 21.94 -2.55 -5.31
C GLY A 134 21.69 -3.09 -6.72
N LEU A 135 21.38 -2.22 -7.68
CA LEU A 135 21.11 -2.57 -9.09
C LEU A 135 21.98 -1.80 -10.10
N ALA A 136 23.03 -1.10 -9.65
CA ALA A 136 23.90 -0.30 -10.52
C ALA A 136 24.56 -1.13 -11.65
N ASP A 137 24.99 -2.35 -11.34
CA ASP A 137 25.63 -3.27 -12.31
C ASP A 137 24.65 -3.79 -13.36
N ARG A 138 23.34 -3.81 -13.03
CA ARG A 138 22.27 -4.31 -13.90
C ARG A 138 21.54 -3.21 -14.68
N ARG A 139 22.03 -1.98 -14.66
CA ARG A 139 21.36 -0.82 -15.26
C ARG A 139 20.99 -0.95 -16.75
N ARG A 140 21.71 -1.82 -17.50
CA ARG A 140 21.47 -2.07 -18.93
C ARG A 140 20.58 -3.28 -19.20
N GLU A 141 20.27 -4.08 -18.18
CA GLU A 141 19.41 -5.24 -18.33
C GLU A 141 17.97 -4.81 -18.57
N ALA A 142 17.22 -5.59 -19.35
CA ALA A 142 15.78 -5.42 -19.47
C ALA A 142 15.09 -5.76 -18.14
N VAL A 143 14.15 -4.94 -17.70
CA VAL A 143 13.42 -5.17 -16.43
C VAL A 143 12.68 -6.51 -16.45
N SER A 144 12.22 -6.98 -17.61
CA SER A 144 11.59 -8.29 -17.79
C SER A 144 12.46 -9.48 -17.40
N ASN A 145 13.80 -9.32 -17.42
CA ASN A 145 14.75 -10.38 -17.10
C ASN A 145 15.07 -10.47 -15.60
N LEU A 146 14.55 -9.53 -14.81
CA LEU A 146 14.79 -9.45 -13.38
C LEU A 146 13.79 -10.31 -12.60
N SER A 147 14.19 -10.81 -11.43
CA SER A 147 13.27 -11.43 -10.47
C SER A 147 12.24 -10.42 -9.96
N GLY A 148 11.10 -10.90 -9.43
CA GLY A 148 10.05 -10.04 -8.88
C GLY A 148 10.57 -9.06 -7.83
N GLY A 149 11.43 -9.53 -6.91
CA GLY A 149 12.06 -8.67 -5.90
C GLY A 149 13.03 -7.63 -6.50
N GLN A 150 13.72 -7.96 -7.58
CA GLN A 150 14.56 -7.01 -8.31
C GLN A 150 13.71 -5.98 -9.05
N GLN A 151 12.62 -6.40 -9.69
CA GLN A 151 11.68 -5.50 -10.34
C GLN A 151 11.06 -4.50 -9.33
N GLN A 152 10.73 -4.98 -8.13
CA GLN A 152 10.25 -4.12 -7.05
C GLN A 152 11.31 -3.08 -6.66
N ARG A 153 12.58 -3.47 -6.56
CA ARG A 153 13.69 -2.54 -6.29
C ARG A 153 13.88 -1.51 -7.42
N VAL A 154 13.64 -1.88 -8.68
CA VAL A 154 13.65 -0.91 -9.81
C VAL A 154 12.60 0.17 -9.63
N LEU A 155 11.40 -0.18 -9.13
CA LEU A 155 10.35 0.82 -8.90
C LEU A 155 10.67 1.75 -7.74
N ILE A 156 11.28 1.21 -6.70
CA ILE A 156 11.78 2.01 -5.58
C ILE A 156 12.87 2.95 -6.07
N ALA A 157 13.85 2.46 -6.87
CA ALA A 157 14.87 3.29 -7.48
C ALA A 157 14.27 4.38 -8.38
N ARG A 158 13.20 4.09 -9.13
CA ARG A 158 12.47 5.10 -9.91
C ARG A 158 11.90 6.20 -9.02
N ALA A 159 11.27 5.84 -7.91
CA ALA A 159 10.77 6.82 -6.96
C ALA A 159 11.91 7.65 -6.34
N LEU A 160 13.00 6.98 -5.93
CA LEU A 160 14.20 7.61 -5.37
C LEU A 160 14.87 8.60 -6.32
N ALA A 161 14.97 8.26 -7.59
CA ALA A 161 15.55 9.13 -8.60
C ALA A 161 14.81 10.48 -8.71
N GLY A 162 13.53 10.53 -8.31
CA GLY A 162 12.76 11.76 -8.17
C GLY A 162 13.21 12.64 -7.00
N GLU A 163 14.03 12.13 -6.06
CA GLU A 163 14.45 12.80 -4.82
C GLU A 163 13.25 13.36 -4.04
N PRO A 164 12.19 12.56 -3.77
CA PRO A 164 11.02 13.04 -3.05
C PRO A 164 11.31 13.16 -1.55
N GLU A 165 10.49 13.98 -0.88
CA GLU A 165 10.50 14.17 0.57
C GLU A 165 9.51 13.22 1.28
N LEU A 166 8.43 12.84 0.57
CA LEU A 166 7.38 11.94 1.06
C LEU A 166 7.23 10.75 0.11
N PHE A 167 7.35 9.56 0.68
CA PHE A 167 7.21 8.28 -0.04
C PHE A 167 5.93 7.56 0.37
N PHE A 168 5.16 7.12 -0.62
CA PHE A 168 4.07 6.16 -0.46
C PHE A 168 4.46 4.84 -1.08
N LEU A 169 4.45 3.77 -0.29
CA LEU A 169 4.82 2.42 -0.69
C LEU A 169 3.62 1.49 -0.47
N ASP A 170 3.01 1.01 -1.55
CA ASP A 170 1.81 0.16 -1.50
C ASP A 170 2.22 -1.32 -1.61
N GLU A 171 2.31 -2.01 -0.45
CA GLU A 171 2.71 -3.43 -0.29
C GLU A 171 4.02 -3.81 -1.01
N PRO A 172 5.15 -3.12 -0.76
CA PRO A 172 6.39 -3.33 -1.48
C PRO A 172 7.05 -4.68 -1.18
N THR A 173 6.61 -5.41 -0.16
CA THR A 173 7.11 -6.73 0.25
C THR A 173 6.26 -7.89 -0.26
N ALA A 174 5.12 -7.62 -0.90
CA ALA A 174 4.20 -8.68 -1.35
C ALA A 174 4.86 -9.59 -2.40
N GLY A 175 4.97 -10.88 -2.08
CA GLY A 175 5.61 -11.88 -2.97
C GLY A 175 7.13 -11.76 -3.10
N VAL A 176 7.77 -11.01 -2.19
CA VAL A 176 9.23 -10.82 -2.13
C VAL A 176 9.81 -11.75 -1.05
N ASP A 177 10.87 -12.49 -1.38
CA ASP A 177 11.59 -13.36 -0.45
C ASP A 177 12.32 -12.58 0.65
N LEU A 178 12.62 -13.23 1.76
CA LEU A 178 13.22 -12.62 2.94
C LEU A 178 14.54 -11.88 2.65
N PRO A 179 15.50 -12.40 1.87
CA PRO A 179 16.72 -11.67 1.52
C PRO A 179 16.43 -10.34 0.82
N ASN A 180 15.50 -10.32 -0.13
CA ASN A 180 15.11 -9.09 -0.82
C ASN A 180 14.32 -8.12 0.08
N GLN A 181 13.52 -8.63 1.05
CA GLN A 181 12.89 -7.79 2.07
C GLN A 181 13.93 -7.13 2.99
N GLN A 182 15.00 -7.82 3.36
CA GLN A 182 16.11 -7.25 4.14
C GLN A 182 16.83 -6.12 3.39
N VAL A 183 17.08 -6.30 2.09
CA VAL A 183 17.65 -5.23 1.25
C VAL A 183 16.71 -4.02 1.19
N LEU A 184 15.40 -4.26 1.07
CA LEU A 184 14.40 -3.18 1.12
C LEU A 184 14.43 -2.47 2.46
N ALA A 185 14.48 -3.20 3.58
CA ALA A 185 14.56 -2.61 4.91
C ALA A 185 15.81 -1.73 5.06
N ALA A 186 16.98 -2.19 4.62
CA ALA A 186 18.19 -1.38 4.63
C ALA A 186 18.05 -0.10 3.77
N THR A 187 17.42 -0.21 2.60
CA THR A 187 17.13 0.93 1.72
C THR A 187 16.23 1.96 2.43
N LEU A 188 15.12 1.52 3.04
CA LEU A 188 14.19 2.42 3.74
C LEU A 188 14.80 3.01 5.02
N ALA A 189 15.66 2.26 5.73
CA ALA A 189 16.42 2.76 6.85
C ALA A 189 17.34 3.93 6.44
N GLN A 190 18.02 3.79 5.31
CA GLN A 190 18.87 4.85 4.76
C GLN A 190 18.05 6.09 4.37
N LEU A 191 16.84 5.93 3.82
CA LEU A 191 15.95 7.05 3.50
C LEU A 191 15.48 7.75 4.75
N LYS A 192 15.01 7.00 5.76
CA LYS A 192 14.59 7.53 7.05
C LYS A 192 15.71 8.33 7.71
N SER A 193 16.95 7.80 7.70
CA SER A 193 18.10 8.51 8.29
C SER A 193 18.45 9.83 7.58
N ARG A 194 18.00 10.00 6.34
CA ARG A 194 18.10 11.25 5.57
C ARG A 194 16.90 12.19 5.78
N GLY A 195 15.97 11.85 6.67
CA GLY A 195 14.79 12.65 6.98
C GLY A 195 13.60 12.46 6.04
N ALA A 196 13.59 11.41 5.21
CA ALA A 196 12.44 11.13 4.35
C ALA A 196 11.21 10.71 5.18
N THR A 197 10.05 11.22 4.82
CA THR A 197 8.75 10.78 5.34
C THR A 197 8.29 9.56 4.58
N ILE A 198 7.82 8.51 5.27
CA ILE A 198 7.44 7.24 4.63
C ILE A 198 6.07 6.80 5.11
N VAL A 199 5.15 6.56 4.17
CA VAL A 199 3.86 5.91 4.41
C VAL A 199 3.89 4.55 3.72
N LEU A 200 3.95 3.49 4.52
CA LEU A 200 4.06 2.12 4.07
C LEU A 200 2.73 1.39 4.24
N VAL A 201 2.16 0.87 3.18
CA VAL A 201 1.09 -0.13 3.28
C VAL A 201 1.73 -1.50 3.43
N ALA A 202 1.42 -2.21 4.49
CA ALA A 202 1.91 -3.56 4.72
C ALA A 202 0.81 -4.44 5.35
N HIS A 203 0.91 -5.74 5.11
CA HIS A 203 0.13 -6.77 5.80
C HIS A 203 0.87 -7.24 7.04
N GLU A 204 2.17 -7.45 6.87
CA GLU A 204 3.14 -7.84 7.87
C GLU A 204 4.37 -6.95 7.71
N LEU A 205 4.96 -6.54 8.81
CA LEU A 205 6.12 -5.65 8.79
C LEU A 205 7.43 -6.41 8.61
N GLY A 206 7.56 -7.60 9.20
CA GLY A 206 8.76 -8.42 9.14
C GLY A 206 10.03 -7.60 9.41
N PRO A 207 11.03 -7.60 8.49
CA PRO A 207 12.27 -6.82 8.66
C PRO A 207 12.08 -5.30 8.74
N LEU A 208 10.91 -4.78 8.36
CA LEU A 208 10.61 -3.34 8.39
C LEU A 208 10.13 -2.86 9.77
N ALA A 209 9.68 -3.77 10.65
CA ALA A 209 9.11 -3.42 11.96
C ALA A 209 9.98 -2.45 12.79
N PRO A 210 11.32 -2.61 12.88
CA PRO A 210 12.18 -1.70 13.65
C PRO A 210 12.25 -0.26 13.08
N LEU A 211 11.80 -0.04 11.85
CA LEU A 211 11.87 1.26 11.18
C LEU A 211 10.62 2.10 11.40
N VAL A 212 9.50 1.45 11.75
CA VAL A 212 8.19 2.09 11.87
C VAL A 212 8.11 2.89 13.18
N ASP A 213 7.71 4.16 13.10
CA ASP A 213 7.50 5.01 14.28
C ASP A 213 6.06 4.89 14.80
N ARG A 214 5.09 4.74 13.88
CA ARG A 214 3.66 4.67 14.20
C ARG A 214 2.93 3.71 13.26
N ALA A 215 1.98 2.97 13.81
CA ALA A 215 1.10 2.07 13.06
C ALA A 215 -0.34 2.59 13.07
N VAL A 216 -0.97 2.57 11.91
CA VAL A 216 -2.38 2.91 11.72
C VAL A 216 -3.09 1.69 11.13
N VAL A 217 -4.07 1.15 11.86
CA VAL A 217 -4.80 -0.03 11.40
C VAL A 217 -6.17 0.36 10.85
N LEU A 218 -6.42 -0.07 9.62
CA LEU A 218 -7.70 0.11 8.94
C LEU A 218 -8.54 -1.16 8.98
N ARG A 219 -9.84 -1.01 9.32
CA ARG A 219 -10.85 -2.07 9.21
C ARG A 219 -12.15 -1.49 8.67
N ASP A 220 -12.73 -2.15 7.66
CA ASP A 220 -14.00 -1.76 7.04
C ASP A 220 -14.07 -0.28 6.63
N GLY A 221 -12.92 0.24 6.17
CA GLY A 221 -12.79 1.63 5.74
C GLY A 221 -12.74 2.66 6.87
N ARG A 222 -12.44 2.25 8.10
CA ARG A 222 -12.27 3.12 9.28
C ARG A 222 -10.91 2.91 9.93
N THR A 223 -10.38 3.92 10.56
CA THR A 223 -9.23 3.78 11.47
C THR A 223 -9.72 3.16 12.78
N VAL A 224 -9.13 2.03 13.17
CA VAL A 224 -9.44 1.33 14.44
C VAL A 224 -8.29 1.39 15.44
N TYR A 225 -7.11 1.75 14.99
CA TYR A 225 -5.93 1.97 15.81
C TYR A 225 -5.02 3.02 15.17
N ASP A 226 -4.46 3.87 15.98
CA ASP A 226 -3.42 4.83 15.61
C ASP A 226 -2.50 5.02 16.82
N GLY A 227 -1.24 4.58 16.71
CA GLY A 227 -0.33 4.58 17.85
C GLY A 227 1.00 3.88 17.59
N ALA A 228 1.66 3.44 18.66
CA ALA A 228 2.93 2.73 18.59
C ALA A 228 2.88 1.50 17.66
N PRO A 229 4.00 1.08 17.04
CA PRO A 229 4.03 -0.10 16.19
C PRO A 229 3.52 -1.34 16.94
N LEU A 230 2.66 -2.12 16.28
CA LEU A 230 2.11 -3.36 16.79
C LEU A 230 2.91 -4.55 16.24
N ALA A 231 3.03 -5.62 17.02
CA ALA A 231 3.55 -6.88 16.51
C ALA A 231 2.55 -7.47 15.48
N ASP A 232 3.06 -8.18 14.45
CA ASP A 232 2.22 -8.67 13.35
C ASP A 232 1.01 -9.50 13.82
N HIS A 233 1.16 -10.29 14.89
CA HIS A 233 0.07 -11.08 15.48
C HIS A 233 -1.00 -10.22 16.19
N GLU A 234 -0.67 -9.01 16.64
CA GLU A 234 -1.61 -8.10 17.33
C GLU A 234 -2.57 -7.44 16.35
N VAL A 235 -2.11 -7.13 15.14
CA VAL A 235 -2.92 -6.47 14.09
C VAL A 235 -4.17 -7.27 13.72
N HIS A 236 -4.11 -8.60 13.88
CA HIS A 236 -5.18 -9.53 13.50
C HIS A 236 -6.05 -10.00 14.68
N GLN A 237 -5.80 -9.48 15.87
CA GLN A 237 -6.52 -9.93 17.08
C GLN A 237 -8.00 -9.48 17.12
N PRO A 238 -8.91 -10.31 17.69
CA PRO A 238 -10.34 -10.00 17.76
C PRO A 238 -10.70 -8.76 18.61
N TRP A 239 -9.82 -8.32 19.51
CA TRP A 239 -10.05 -7.16 20.38
C TRP A 239 -10.02 -5.79 19.65
N PHE A 240 -9.51 -5.75 18.42
CA PHE A 240 -9.79 -4.65 17.51
C PHE A 240 -11.18 -4.77 16.84
N ALA A 241 -11.95 -5.84 17.12
CA ALA A 241 -13.35 -5.91 16.72
C ALA A 241 -14.18 -5.14 17.77
N GLU A 242 -15.05 -4.21 17.35
CA GLU A 242 -16.10 -3.74 18.23
C GLU A 242 -16.88 -4.96 18.78
N PRO A 243 -17.28 -4.94 20.05
CA PRO A 243 -18.16 -5.99 20.57
C PRO A 243 -19.48 -5.87 19.80
N HIS A 244 -19.63 -6.61 18.73
CA HIS A 244 -20.94 -6.88 18.16
C HIS A 244 -21.68 -7.65 19.24
N THR A 245 -22.65 -7.04 19.89
CA THR A 245 -23.67 -7.70 20.68
C THR A 245 -24.32 -8.73 19.79
N HIS A 246 -23.78 -9.95 19.81
CA HIS A 246 -24.49 -11.12 19.30
C HIS A 246 -25.68 -11.31 20.21
N HIS A 247 -26.84 -10.84 19.77
CA HIS A 247 -28.09 -11.35 20.29
C HIS A 247 -28.13 -12.83 19.94
N HIS A 248 -27.69 -13.65 20.89
CA HIS A 248 -27.97 -15.08 20.88
C HIS A 248 -29.48 -15.23 20.98
N HIS A 249 -30.16 -15.40 19.86
CA HIS A 249 -31.43 -16.07 19.84
C HIS A 249 -31.14 -17.55 20.06
N ASP A 250 -31.04 -17.94 21.34
CA ASP A 250 -31.19 -19.33 21.73
C ASP A 250 -32.64 -19.76 21.44
N ALA A 251 -32.83 -20.29 20.24
CA ALA A 251 -33.99 -21.12 19.93
C ALA A 251 -33.44 -22.42 19.37
N ALA A 252 -33.28 -23.40 20.24
CA ALA A 252 -33.05 -24.79 19.87
C ALA A 252 -34.16 -25.26 18.93
N PRO A 253 -33.85 -25.80 17.71
CA PRO A 253 -34.87 -26.42 16.89
C PRO A 253 -35.35 -27.71 17.55
N LYS A 254 -36.67 -27.83 17.76
CA LYS A 254 -37.33 -29.07 18.15
C LYS A 254 -37.12 -30.11 17.03
N PRO A 255 -36.83 -31.38 17.35
CA PRO A 255 -36.77 -32.44 16.37
C PRO A 255 -38.17 -32.71 15.80
N THR A 256 -38.38 -32.43 14.55
CA THR A 256 -39.52 -32.90 13.78
C THR A 256 -39.19 -34.26 13.15
N ASP A 257 -39.74 -35.33 13.72
CA ASP A 257 -39.88 -36.62 13.11
C ASP A 257 -40.73 -36.51 11.83
N HIS A 258 -40.11 -36.52 10.68
CA HIS A 258 -40.73 -36.93 9.41
C HIS A 258 -39.61 -37.28 8.44
N VAL A 259 -39.25 -38.55 8.43
CA VAL A 259 -38.46 -39.15 7.35
C VAL A 259 -39.44 -39.62 6.27
N PRO A 260 -39.44 -39.09 5.07
CA PRO A 260 -40.16 -39.72 3.95
C PRO A 260 -39.35 -40.89 3.45
N HIS A 261 -39.99 -42.07 3.48
CA HIS A 261 -39.51 -43.26 2.82
C HIS A 261 -39.50 -43.04 1.29
N VAL A 262 -38.33 -42.93 0.70
CA VAL A 262 -38.14 -43.04 -0.75
C VAL A 262 -37.87 -44.49 -1.07
N GLY A 263 -38.88 -45.18 -1.61
CA GLY A 263 -38.74 -46.53 -2.12
C GLY A 263 -37.88 -46.54 -3.40
N SER A 264 -36.84 -47.37 -3.40
CA SER A 264 -36.02 -47.65 -4.58
C SER A 264 -36.83 -48.32 -5.69
N PRO A 265 -36.71 -47.90 -6.95
CA PRO A 265 -37.34 -48.59 -8.11
C PRO A 265 -36.40 -49.61 -8.70
N VAL A 266 -36.08 -50.67 -7.96
CA VAL A 266 -35.35 -51.83 -8.51
C VAL A 266 -36.03 -53.08 -7.97
N ASP A 267 -37.13 -53.44 -8.57
CA ASP A 267 -37.64 -54.82 -8.63
C ASP A 267 -38.80 -54.85 -9.65
N ARG A 268 -38.47 -55.12 -10.92
CA ARG A 268 -39.40 -55.71 -11.89
C ARG A 268 -38.76 -56.99 -12.39
N PRO A 269 -39.41 -58.14 -12.18
CA PRO A 269 -38.95 -59.41 -12.73
C PRO A 269 -39.13 -59.41 -14.25
N ARG A 270 -38.14 -59.93 -14.97
CA ARG A 270 -38.22 -60.31 -16.37
C ARG A 270 -39.20 -61.44 -16.50
N GLY A 271 -40.32 -61.19 -17.15
CA GLY A 271 -41.27 -62.18 -17.62
C GLY A 271 -41.00 -62.52 -19.07
N GLU A 272 -40.95 -63.80 -19.36
CA GLU A 272 -40.67 -64.48 -20.61
C GLU A 272 -41.85 -64.43 -21.64
N HIS A 273 -41.45 -64.64 -22.93
CA HIS A 273 -42.18 -65.27 -24.03
C HIS A 273 -43.31 -64.44 -24.72
N ARG A 274 -43.31 -64.28 -25.98
CA ARG A 274 -43.13 -65.12 -27.19
C ARG A 274 -42.99 -64.26 -28.43
#